data_d6fe15d2cf76b075463a3ee1166c86de
#
_entry.id   d6fe15d2cf76b075463a3ee1166c86de
#
_cell.length_a   1.000
_cell.length_b   1.000
_cell.length_c   1.000
_cell.angle_alpha   90.00
_cell.angle_beta   90.00
_cell.angle_gamma   90.00
#
_symmetry.space_group_name_H-M   'P 1'
#
loop_
_entity.id
_entity.type
_entity.pdbx_description
1 polymer ?
#
loop_
_entity_poly.entity_id
_entity_poly.type
_entity_poly.pdbx_seq_one_letter_code
_entity_poly.pdbx_strand_id
1 'polypeptide(L)'
;MKSRDSLVRLKKFQAEERRRRVIQIEAMIAEFARMSGELDREIAAEEQRSGIGDPAHFAYSTYARSARGRRDNLDQSADELRQQLDQARAAHEEALEEVSRAQTLEGRDKSTERTEQIRDMARGAVG
;
A
#
# COMPACT_ATOMS: atom_id res chain seq x y z
N MET A 1 28.84 -10.82 -8.75
CA MET A 1 28.37 -11.55 -9.93
C MET A 1 27.12 -10.94 -10.50
N LYS A 2 27.01 -10.91 -11.83
CA LYS A 2 25.87 -10.28 -12.52
C LYS A 2 24.53 -10.87 -12.12
N SER A 3 24.43 -12.19 -11.87
CA SER A 3 23.19 -12.84 -11.48
C SER A 3 22.68 -12.39 -10.11
N ARG A 4 23.57 -12.13 -9.15
CA ARG A 4 23.20 -11.62 -7.82
C ARG A 4 22.82 -10.16 -7.88
N ASP A 5 23.54 -9.34 -8.66
CA ASP A 5 23.18 -7.94 -8.90
C ASP A 5 21.80 -7.84 -9.54
N SER A 6 21.51 -8.72 -10.51
CA SER A 6 20.19 -8.78 -11.16
C SER A 6 19.10 -9.18 -10.19
N LEU A 7 19.38 -10.10 -9.25
CA LEU A 7 18.43 -10.49 -8.22
C LEU A 7 18.12 -9.30 -7.28
N VAL A 8 19.14 -8.57 -6.83
CA VAL A 8 18.95 -7.40 -5.98
C VAL A 8 18.08 -6.36 -6.70
N ARG A 9 18.36 -6.08 -7.97
CA ARG A 9 17.57 -5.14 -8.77
C ARG A 9 16.12 -5.59 -8.90
N LEU A 10 15.89 -6.87 -9.16
CA LEU A 10 14.55 -7.43 -9.26
C LEU A 10 13.80 -7.27 -7.95
N LYS A 11 14.42 -7.60 -6.83
CA LYS A 11 13.80 -7.48 -5.51
C LYS A 11 13.49 -6.03 -5.17
N LYS A 12 14.37 -5.09 -5.51
CA LYS A 12 14.11 -3.65 -5.34
C LYS A 12 12.93 -3.18 -6.19
N PHE A 13 12.85 -3.64 -7.43
CA PHE A 13 11.72 -3.33 -8.31
C PHE A 13 10.41 -3.84 -7.72
N GLN A 14 10.39 -5.09 -7.24
CA GLN A 14 9.19 -5.66 -6.61
C GLN A 14 8.77 -4.89 -5.35
N ALA A 15 9.74 -4.49 -4.53
CA ALA A 15 9.46 -3.69 -3.32
C ALA A 15 8.86 -2.33 -3.70
N GLU A 16 9.38 -1.68 -4.75
CA GLU A 16 8.84 -0.41 -5.24
C GLU A 16 7.42 -0.56 -5.78
N GLU A 17 7.13 -1.65 -6.49
CA GLU A 17 5.77 -1.95 -6.95
C GLU A 17 4.80 -2.11 -5.77
N ARG A 18 5.23 -2.80 -4.72
CA ARG A 18 4.42 -2.98 -3.50
C ARG A 18 4.21 -1.66 -2.78
N ARG A 19 5.23 -0.79 -2.73
CA ARG A 19 5.11 0.55 -2.14
C ARG A 19 4.08 1.39 -2.89
N ARG A 20 4.12 1.38 -4.20
CA ARG A 20 3.16 2.11 -5.05
C ARG A 20 1.73 1.64 -4.79
N ARG A 21 1.54 0.33 -4.62
CA ARG A 21 0.21 -0.21 -4.31
C ARG A 21 -0.32 0.33 -3.00
N VAL A 22 0.51 0.41 -1.97
CA VAL A 22 0.14 1.01 -0.68
C VAL A 22 -0.33 2.45 -0.87
N ILE A 23 0.44 3.25 -1.60
CA ILE A 23 0.12 4.66 -1.86
C ILE A 23 -1.20 4.81 -2.62
N GLN A 24 -1.43 3.97 -3.63
CA GLN A 24 -2.68 3.97 -4.40
C GLN A 24 -3.89 3.69 -3.52
N ILE A 25 -3.80 2.68 -2.66
CA ILE A 25 -4.90 2.33 -1.76
C ILE A 25 -5.16 3.45 -0.76
N GLU A 26 -4.10 4.03 -0.18
CA GLU A 26 -4.23 5.17 0.75
C GLU A 26 -4.93 6.36 0.08
N ALA A 27 -4.59 6.65 -1.17
CA ALA A 27 -5.21 7.72 -1.93
C ALA A 27 -6.70 7.45 -2.17
N MET A 28 -7.07 6.20 -2.49
CA MET A 28 -8.47 5.81 -2.69
C MET A 28 -9.27 5.94 -1.39
N ILE A 29 -8.71 5.51 -0.27
CA ILE A 29 -9.36 5.65 1.04
C ILE A 29 -9.60 7.14 1.35
N ALA A 30 -8.61 7.98 1.13
CA ALA A 30 -8.73 9.43 1.36
C ALA A 30 -9.82 10.06 0.49
N GLU A 31 -9.90 9.65 -0.78
CA GLU A 31 -10.93 10.16 -1.69
C GLU A 31 -12.33 9.73 -1.27
N PHE A 32 -12.50 8.47 -0.88
CA PHE A 32 -13.80 7.98 -0.40
C PHE A 32 -14.20 8.68 0.90
N ALA A 33 -13.27 8.93 1.80
CA ALA A 33 -13.53 9.68 3.03
C ALA A 33 -13.98 11.12 2.73
N ARG A 34 -13.35 11.76 1.73
CA ARG A 34 -13.73 13.10 1.29
C ARG A 34 -15.14 13.13 0.73
N MET A 35 -15.46 12.17 -0.14
CA MET A 35 -16.80 12.06 -0.75
C MET A 35 -17.87 11.77 0.31
N SER A 36 -17.57 10.87 1.24
CA SER A 36 -18.47 10.55 2.35
C SER A 36 -18.73 11.80 3.21
N GLY A 37 -17.70 12.57 3.52
CA GLY A 37 -17.84 13.82 4.27
C GLY A 37 -18.69 14.87 3.54
N GLU A 38 -18.58 14.96 2.23
CA GLU A 38 -19.43 15.86 1.43
C GLU A 38 -20.90 15.43 1.51
N LEU A 39 -21.17 14.12 1.40
CA LEU A 39 -22.51 13.58 1.54
C LEU A 39 -23.09 13.83 2.94
N ASP A 40 -22.27 13.69 3.99
CA ASP A 40 -22.70 14.01 5.35
C ASP A 40 -23.14 15.47 5.46
N ARG A 41 -22.43 16.40 4.84
CA ARG A 41 -22.79 17.82 4.85
C ARG A 41 -24.09 18.06 4.08
N GLU A 42 -24.27 17.42 2.94
CA GLU A 42 -25.50 17.51 2.15
C GLU A 42 -26.70 16.96 2.91
N ILE A 43 -26.52 15.83 3.59
CA ILE A 43 -27.58 15.22 4.44
C ILE A 43 -27.96 16.18 5.56
N ALA A 44 -26.98 16.72 6.27
CA ALA A 44 -27.23 17.65 7.35
C ALA A 44 -27.97 18.90 6.89
N ALA A 45 -27.56 19.46 5.75
CA ALA A 45 -28.19 20.64 5.17
C ALA A 45 -29.65 20.35 4.77
N GLU A 46 -29.89 19.20 4.17
CA GLU A 46 -31.24 18.79 3.75
C GLU A 46 -32.15 18.52 4.92
N GLU A 47 -31.64 17.87 5.97
CA GLU A 47 -32.41 17.63 7.20
C GLU A 47 -32.77 18.94 7.90
N GLN A 48 -31.84 19.88 7.93
CA GLN A 48 -32.10 21.20 8.50
C GLN A 48 -33.12 21.98 7.69
N ARG A 49 -33.04 21.95 6.36
CA ARG A 49 -33.97 22.63 5.45
C ARG A 49 -35.39 22.08 5.59
N SER A 50 -35.55 20.77 5.66
CA SER A 50 -36.85 20.12 5.79
C SER A 50 -37.39 20.15 7.22
N GLY A 51 -36.54 20.35 8.23
CA GLY A 51 -36.92 20.27 9.63
C GLY A 51 -37.13 18.85 10.16
N ILE A 52 -36.84 17.82 9.35
CA ILE A 52 -37.03 16.41 9.69
C ILE A 52 -35.67 15.72 9.65
N GLY A 53 -35.18 15.31 10.84
CA GLY A 53 -33.91 14.62 10.98
C GLY A 53 -34.00 13.12 11.18
N ASP A 54 -35.19 12.58 11.39
CA ASP A 54 -35.39 11.15 11.61
C ASP A 54 -35.61 10.42 10.27
N PRO A 55 -34.68 9.55 9.86
CA PRO A 55 -34.84 8.80 8.59
C PRO A 55 -36.05 7.86 8.58
N ALA A 56 -36.58 7.49 9.75
CA ALA A 56 -37.79 6.66 9.85
C ALA A 56 -39.09 7.45 9.65
N HIS A 57 -39.02 8.79 9.68
CA HIS A 57 -40.21 9.65 9.49
C HIS A 57 -40.72 9.51 8.06
N PHE A 58 -42.03 9.42 7.87
CA PHE A 58 -42.64 9.22 6.55
C PHE A 58 -42.33 10.36 5.57
N ALA A 59 -42.14 11.57 6.07
CA ALA A 59 -41.84 12.75 5.27
C ALA A 59 -40.34 13.07 5.17
N TYR A 60 -39.48 12.14 5.56
CA TYR A 60 -38.04 12.34 5.45
C TYR A 60 -37.66 12.57 3.99
N SER A 61 -36.73 13.49 3.75
CA SER A 61 -36.29 13.87 2.41
C SER A 61 -35.82 12.66 1.60
N THR A 62 -36.38 12.48 0.40
CA THR A 62 -35.93 11.44 -0.53
C THR A 62 -34.48 11.65 -0.96
N TYR A 63 -34.07 12.91 -1.13
CA TYR A 63 -32.69 13.24 -1.44
C TYR A 63 -31.73 12.82 -0.32
N ALA A 64 -32.08 13.17 0.94
CA ALA A 64 -31.26 12.79 2.08
C ALA A 64 -31.19 11.27 2.25
N ARG A 65 -32.26 10.56 2.01
CA ARG A 65 -32.29 9.08 2.06
C ARG A 65 -31.34 8.49 1.02
N SER A 66 -31.41 8.99 -0.21
CA SER A 66 -30.50 8.54 -1.29
C SER A 66 -29.04 8.87 -0.96
N ALA A 67 -28.78 10.06 -0.44
CA ALA A 67 -27.43 10.47 -0.05
C ALA A 67 -26.87 9.61 1.09
N ARG A 68 -27.72 9.22 2.06
CA ARG A 68 -27.31 8.29 3.14
C ARG A 68 -26.89 6.93 2.58
N GLY A 69 -27.66 6.39 1.64
CA GLY A 69 -27.31 5.13 1.00
C GLY A 69 -25.97 5.19 0.28
N ARG A 70 -25.74 6.28 -0.46
CA ARG A 70 -24.47 6.49 -1.18
C ARG A 70 -23.30 6.65 -0.21
N ARG A 71 -23.49 7.40 0.89
CA ARG A 71 -22.48 7.56 1.93
C ARG A 71 -22.14 6.22 2.57
N ASP A 72 -23.14 5.42 2.93
CA ASP A 72 -22.93 4.11 3.54
C ASP A 72 -22.15 3.18 2.61
N ASN A 73 -22.46 3.21 1.31
CA ASN A 73 -21.72 2.43 0.31
C ASN A 73 -20.26 2.87 0.22
N LEU A 74 -19.99 4.19 0.26
CA LEU A 74 -18.63 4.72 0.26
C LEU A 74 -17.87 4.29 1.53
N ASP A 75 -18.51 4.37 2.67
CA ASP A 75 -17.89 3.97 3.95
C ASP A 75 -17.57 2.47 3.96
N GLN A 76 -18.46 1.64 3.43
CA GLN A 76 -18.22 0.20 3.31
C GLN A 76 -17.05 -0.07 2.36
N SER A 77 -17.00 0.61 1.22
CA SER A 77 -15.90 0.48 0.26
C SER A 77 -14.57 0.92 0.88
N ALA A 78 -14.58 2.00 1.67
CA ALA A 78 -13.39 2.44 2.40
C ALA A 78 -12.92 1.40 3.41
N ASP A 79 -13.84 0.74 4.11
CA ASP A 79 -13.49 -0.32 5.07
C ASP A 79 -12.84 -1.53 4.37
N GLU A 80 -13.38 -1.92 3.20
CA GLU A 80 -12.79 -2.98 2.38
C GLU A 80 -11.38 -2.59 1.91
N LEU A 81 -11.19 -1.34 1.52
CA LEU A 81 -9.87 -0.83 1.13
C LEU A 81 -8.89 -0.82 2.30
N ARG A 82 -9.34 -0.55 3.52
CA ARG A 82 -8.47 -0.61 4.71
C ARG A 82 -7.94 -2.02 4.94
N GLN A 83 -8.76 -3.04 4.71
CA GLN A 83 -8.33 -4.43 4.77
C GLN A 83 -7.29 -4.74 3.69
N GLN A 84 -7.51 -4.26 2.47
CA GLN A 84 -6.54 -4.39 1.38
C GLN A 84 -5.25 -3.62 1.69
N LEU A 85 -5.34 -2.48 2.36
CA LEU A 85 -4.19 -1.70 2.77
C LEU A 85 -3.30 -2.47 3.73
N ASP A 86 -3.89 -3.14 4.71
CA ASP A 86 -3.14 -3.96 5.67
C ASP A 86 -2.38 -5.06 4.94
N GLN A 87 -3.01 -5.74 3.98
CA GLN A 87 -2.38 -6.76 3.16
C GLN A 87 -1.26 -6.17 2.29
N ALA A 88 -1.50 -5.01 1.69
CA ALA A 88 -0.53 -4.34 0.83
C ALA A 88 0.71 -3.89 1.63
N ARG A 89 0.50 -3.39 2.84
CA ARG A 89 1.60 -3.01 3.75
C ARG A 89 2.44 -4.22 4.15
N ALA A 90 1.79 -5.32 4.47
CA ALA A 90 2.48 -6.58 4.80
C ALA A 90 3.29 -7.09 3.61
N ALA A 91 2.72 -7.04 2.40
CA ALA A 91 3.42 -7.45 1.18
C ALA A 91 4.62 -6.56 0.87
N HIS A 92 4.50 -5.25 1.09
CA HIS A 92 5.61 -4.31 0.92
C HIS A 92 6.73 -4.61 1.93
N GLU A 93 6.39 -4.82 3.18
CA GLU A 93 7.37 -5.13 4.23
C GLU A 93 8.11 -6.43 3.93
N GLU A 94 7.39 -7.47 3.49
CA GLU A 94 7.99 -8.73 3.07
C GLU A 94 8.95 -8.53 1.88
N ALA A 95 8.55 -7.71 0.91
CA ALA A 95 9.40 -7.41 -0.24
C ALA A 95 10.70 -6.69 0.18
N LEU A 96 10.64 -5.79 1.17
CA LEU A 96 11.82 -5.13 1.72
C LEU A 96 12.75 -6.13 2.42
N GLU A 97 12.21 -7.09 3.13
CA GLU A 97 13.00 -8.17 3.75
C GLU A 97 13.70 -9.02 2.68
N GLU A 98 13.03 -9.29 1.57
CA GLU A 98 13.64 -10.02 0.45
C GLU A 98 14.78 -9.23 -0.19
N VAL A 99 14.66 -7.90 -0.30
CA VAL A 99 15.75 -7.04 -0.76
C VAL A 99 16.95 -7.19 0.18
N SER A 100 16.71 -7.13 1.47
CA SER A 100 17.76 -7.25 2.48
C SER A 100 18.48 -8.59 2.38
N ARG A 101 17.73 -9.69 2.23
CA ARG A 101 18.31 -11.03 2.06
C ARG A 101 19.14 -11.13 0.80
N ALA A 102 18.66 -10.58 -0.32
CA ALA A 102 19.40 -10.59 -1.58
C ALA A 102 20.69 -9.78 -1.48
N GLN A 103 20.65 -8.64 -0.80
CA GLN A 103 21.86 -7.82 -0.56
C GLN A 103 22.87 -8.55 0.31
N THR A 104 22.42 -9.29 1.31
CA THR A 104 23.29 -10.10 2.15
C THR A 104 23.98 -11.19 1.32
N LEU A 105 23.24 -11.88 0.44
CA LEU A 105 23.81 -12.88 -0.44
C LEU A 105 24.84 -12.29 -1.41
N GLU A 106 24.54 -11.12 -1.97
CA GLU A 106 25.48 -10.38 -2.82
C GLU A 106 26.77 -10.05 -2.08
N GLY A 107 26.65 -9.57 -0.85
CA GLY A 107 27.80 -9.26 -0.01
C GLY A 107 28.65 -10.49 0.31
N ARG A 108 28.05 -11.63 0.56
CA ARG A 108 28.74 -12.90 0.77
C ARG A 108 29.48 -13.35 -0.47
N ASP A 109 28.86 -13.25 -1.63
CA ASP A 109 29.49 -13.61 -2.92
C ASP A 109 30.70 -12.74 -3.19
N LYS A 110 30.60 -11.44 -3.00
CA LYS A 110 31.72 -10.50 -3.17
C LYS A 110 32.87 -10.80 -2.21
N SER A 111 32.54 -11.11 -0.96
CA SER A 111 33.53 -11.49 0.05
C SER A 111 34.26 -12.77 -0.33
N THR A 112 33.56 -13.78 -0.80
CA THR A 112 34.11 -15.06 -1.26
C THR A 112 35.02 -14.86 -2.47
N GLU A 113 34.60 -14.09 -3.46
CA GLU A 113 35.39 -13.77 -4.64
C GLU A 113 36.70 -13.08 -4.28
N ARG A 114 36.64 -12.12 -3.34
CA ARG A 114 37.83 -11.42 -2.85
C ARG A 114 38.81 -12.38 -2.18
N THR A 115 38.30 -13.29 -1.37
CA THR A 115 39.13 -14.29 -0.69
C THR A 115 39.80 -15.22 -1.69
N GLU A 116 39.09 -15.67 -2.72
CA GLU A 116 39.63 -16.51 -3.79
C GLU A 116 40.70 -15.79 -4.59
N GLN A 117 40.48 -14.53 -4.93
CA GLN A 117 41.46 -13.70 -5.63
C GLN A 117 42.75 -13.54 -4.82
N ILE A 118 42.64 -13.32 -3.54
CA ILE A 118 43.80 -13.20 -2.63
C ILE A 118 44.57 -14.51 -2.59
N ARG A 119 43.90 -15.66 -2.49
CA ARG A 119 44.53 -16.98 -2.54
C ARG A 119 45.29 -17.20 -3.85
N ASP A 120 44.66 -16.89 -4.97
CA ASP A 120 45.26 -17.06 -6.28
C ASP A 120 46.50 -16.18 -6.46
N MET A 121 46.44 -14.94 -5.97
CA MET A 121 47.56 -14.03 -5.98
C MET A 121 48.71 -14.57 -5.12
N ALA A 122 48.43 -15.11 -3.93
CA ALA A 122 49.42 -15.72 -3.05
C ALA A 122 50.06 -16.95 -3.68
N ARG A 123 49.31 -17.79 -4.36
CA ARG A 123 49.83 -18.95 -5.09
C ARG A 123 50.74 -18.52 -6.23
N GLY A 124 50.37 -17.50 -6.97
CA GLY A 124 51.18 -16.96 -8.05
C GLY A 124 52.51 -16.37 -7.58
N ALA A 125 52.51 -15.78 -6.37
CA ALA A 125 53.73 -15.20 -5.77
C ALA A 125 54.73 -16.26 -5.31
N VAL A 126 54.25 -17.45 -4.93
CA VAL A 126 55.10 -18.55 -4.43
C VAL A 126 55.66 -19.43 -5.57
N GLY A 127 54.94 -19.49 -6.65
CA GLY A 127 55.35 -20.25 -7.82
C GLY A 127 56.21 -19.48 -8.74
#